data_6833ff3f22fdd72ac3b63f6c165e4104
#
_entry.id   6833ff3f22fdd72ac3b63f6c165e4104
#
_cell.length_a   1.000
_cell.length_b   1.000
_cell.length_c   1.000
_cell.angle_alpha   90.00
_cell.angle_beta   90.00
_cell.angle_gamma   90.00
#
_symmetry.space_group_name_H-M   'P 1'
#
loop_
_entity.id
_entity.type
_entity.pdbx_description
1 polymer ?
#
loop_
_entity_poly.entity_id
_entity_poly.type
_entity_poly.pdbx_seq_one_letter_code
_entity_poly.pdbx_strand_id
1 'polypeptide(L)'
;MKKGKDGIYCRYIKRGLDILCALAAMIVFCWLYGIIAILVRVKLGSPVIFKQLRPGKDEKIFCLYKFRTMTDKRDDRGKLLPDEQRLTKFGKWLRSTSLDELPEAWNILKGDMSVVGPRPLLVEYLERYDDRQRHRQDVKPGLSGYAQIHGRNAISWEKRFELDVWYTENVSLWLDIRIVMKTVVVAMGGKNISSETSATMEEFMDTPVGVGKSRGTPK
;
A
#
# COMPACT_ATOMS: atom_id res chain seq x y z
N MET A 1 16.61 24.56 -7.39
CA MET A 1 15.40 24.29 -6.58
C MET A 1 15.56 22.90 -5.97
N LYS A 2 15.36 22.74 -4.65
CA LYS A 2 15.36 21.43 -4.00
C LYS A 2 14.23 20.60 -4.59
N LYS A 3 14.54 19.38 -5.08
CA LYS A 3 13.59 18.39 -5.60
C LYS A 3 13.33 17.31 -4.54
N GLY A 4 12.37 16.46 -4.80
CA GLY A 4 12.05 15.36 -3.91
C GLY A 4 11.27 15.79 -2.67
N LYS A 5 11.46 15.06 -1.56
CA LYS A 5 10.74 15.27 -0.28
C LYS A 5 10.85 16.69 0.27
N ASP A 6 11.95 17.41 -0.01
CA ASP A 6 12.20 18.78 0.46
C ASP A 6 11.75 19.87 -0.54
N GLY A 7 11.13 19.48 -1.67
CA GLY A 7 10.65 20.38 -2.70
C GLY A 7 9.40 21.16 -2.27
N ILE A 8 9.20 22.35 -2.87
CA ILE A 8 8.02 23.22 -2.64
C ILE A 8 6.72 22.44 -2.89
N TYR A 9 6.68 21.61 -3.93
CA TYR A 9 5.53 20.78 -4.24
C TYR A 9 5.17 19.86 -3.07
N CYS A 10 6.11 19.08 -2.56
CA CYS A 10 5.89 18.11 -1.50
C CYS A 10 5.47 18.80 -0.20
N ARG A 11 6.06 19.97 0.08
CA ARG A 11 5.84 20.70 1.34
C ARG A 11 4.50 21.44 1.40
N TYR A 12 4.04 22.03 0.29
CA TYR A 12 2.90 22.97 0.31
C TYR A 12 1.73 22.55 -0.59
N ILE A 13 2.00 21.94 -1.75
CA ILE A 13 0.96 21.71 -2.77
C ILE A 13 0.37 20.32 -2.68
N LYS A 14 1.24 19.29 -2.52
CA LYS A 14 0.84 17.88 -2.58
C LYS A 14 -0.30 17.55 -1.61
N ARG A 15 -0.25 18.08 -0.38
CA ARG A 15 -1.30 17.81 0.62
C ARG A 15 -2.67 18.36 0.21
N GLY A 16 -2.72 19.54 -0.39
CA GLY A 16 -3.96 20.12 -0.91
C GLY A 16 -4.57 19.25 -2.02
N LEU A 17 -3.72 18.79 -2.96
CA LEU A 17 -4.15 17.89 -4.03
C LEU A 17 -4.61 16.53 -3.50
N ASP A 18 -3.92 15.95 -2.51
CA ASP A 18 -4.33 14.71 -1.87
C ASP A 18 -5.73 14.81 -1.27
N ILE A 19 -6.02 15.91 -0.55
CA ILE A 19 -7.34 16.15 0.04
C ILE A 19 -8.41 16.28 -1.05
N LEU A 20 -8.15 17.11 -2.07
CA LEU A 20 -9.10 17.31 -3.17
C LEU A 20 -9.41 16.01 -3.91
N CYS A 21 -8.37 15.22 -4.25
CA CYS A 21 -8.56 13.93 -4.90
C CYS A 21 -9.34 12.93 -4.03
N ALA A 22 -9.03 12.86 -2.73
CA ALA A 22 -9.72 11.94 -1.82
C ALA A 22 -11.18 12.34 -1.63
N LEU A 23 -11.49 13.63 -1.46
CA LEU A 23 -12.86 14.14 -1.37
C LEU A 23 -13.63 13.87 -2.67
N ALA A 24 -13.05 14.19 -3.82
CA ALA A 24 -13.66 13.93 -5.12
C ALA A 24 -13.97 12.44 -5.29
N ALA A 25 -13.00 11.56 -4.97
CA ALA A 25 -13.21 10.11 -5.04
C ALA A 25 -14.33 9.63 -4.11
N MET A 26 -14.38 10.13 -2.87
CA MET A 26 -15.42 9.75 -1.92
C MET A 26 -16.83 10.23 -2.36
N ILE A 27 -16.93 11.43 -2.93
CA ILE A 27 -18.20 11.96 -3.44
C ILE A 27 -18.65 11.19 -4.69
N VAL A 28 -17.77 11.06 -5.68
CA VAL A 28 -18.10 10.39 -6.96
C VAL A 28 -18.46 8.92 -6.75
N PHE A 29 -17.76 8.23 -5.86
CA PHE A 29 -17.97 6.81 -5.61
C PHE A 29 -18.81 6.50 -4.35
N CYS A 30 -19.48 7.48 -3.74
CA CYS A 30 -20.26 7.28 -2.51
C CYS A 30 -21.29 6.13 -2.62
N TRP A 31 -21.99 6.03 -3.74
CA TRP A 31 -22.92 4.96 -4.04
C TRP A 31 -22.24 3.59 -4.12
N LEU A 32 -21.01 3.53 -4.66
CA LEU A 32 -20.24 2.31 -4.78
C LEU A 32 -19.75 1.80 -3.41
N TYR A 33 -19.39 2.72 -2.50
CA TYR A 33 -19.09 2.35 -1.10
C TYR A 33 -20.25 1.61 -0.44
N GLY A 34 -21.49 2.12 -0.62
CA GLY A 34 -22.69 1.48 -0.10
C GLY A 34 -22.92 0.08 -0.68
N ILE A 35 -22.84 -0.05 -2.01
CA ILE A 35 -23.01 -1.34 -2.70
C ILE A 35 -21.96 -2.36 -2.22
N ILE A 36 -20.68 -1.98 -2.20
CA ILE A 36 -19.61 -2.89 -1.77
C ILE A 36 -19.79 -3.26 -0.31
N ALA A 37 -20.13 -2.32 0.57
CA ALA A 37 -20.37 -2.59 1.98
C ALA A 37 -21.48 -3.64 2.18
N ILE A 38 -22.61 -3.53 1.46
CA ILE A 38 -23.69 -4.50 1.50
C ILE A 38 -23.21 -5.86 0.97
N LEU A 39 -22.51 -5.90 -0.18
CA LEU A 39 -22.00 -7.14 -0.75
C LEU A 39 -20.99 -7.84 0.19
N VAL A 40 -20.09 -7.09 0.81
CA VAL A 40 -19.14 -7.61 1.80
C VAL A 40 -19.91 -8.17 3.00
N ARG A 41 -20.91 -7.42 3.52
CA ARG A 41 -21.72 -7.87 4.66
C ARG A 41 -22.45 -9.19 4.38
N VAL A 42 -23.02 -9.32 3.19
CA VAL A 42 -23.78 -10.51 2.78
C VAL A 42 -22.87 -11.70 2.48
N LYS A 43 -21.75 -11.48 1.76
CA LYS A 43 -20.89 -12.57 1.27
C LYS A 43 -19.78 -12.99 2.25
N LEU A 44 -19.29 -12.08 3.09
CA LEU A 44 -18.14 -12.30 3.97
C LEU A 44 -18.48 -12.09 5.46
N GLY A 45 -19.62 -11.48 5.77
CA GLY A 45 -20.06 -11.22 7.14
C GLY A 45 -19.53 -9.90 7.71
N SER A 46 -19.42 -9.83 9.04
CA SER A 46 -18.93 -8.68 9.80
C SER A 46 -17.53 -8.96 10.37
N PRO A 47 -16.68 -7.92 10.53
CA PRO A 47 -16.86 -6.52 10.13
C PRO A 47 -16.69 -6.31 8.62
N VAL A 48 -17.34 -5.25 8.07
CA VAL A 48 -17.24 -4.87 6.63
C VAL A 48 -15.87 -4.26 6.33
N ILE A 49 -15.35 -3.45 7.25
CA ILE A 49 -14.04 -2.80 7.13
C ILE A 49 -12.99 -3.61 7.85
N PHE A 50 -11.99 -4.01 7.11
CA PHE A 50 -10.75 -4.58 7.63
C PHE A 50 -9.80 -3.46 8.06
N LYS A 51 -9.16 -3.64 9.21
CA LYS A 51 -8.22 -2.71 9.81
C LYS A 51 -6.88 -3.37 10.00
N GLN A 52 -5.79 -2.69 9.62
CA GLN A 52 -4.44 -3.21 9.79
C GLN A 52 -3.47 -2.09 10.13
N LEU A 53 -2.59 -2.31 11.09
CA LEU A 53 -1.53 -1.37 11.41
C LEU A 53 -0.46 -1.38 10.32
N ARG A 54 -0.03 -0.19 9.93
CA ARG A 54 0.97 0.03 8.88
C ARG A 54 1.91 1.17 9.27
N PRO A 55 3.18 1.13 8.86
CA PRO A 55 4.08 2.25 9.02
C PRO A 55 3.76 3.35 8.01
N GLY A 56 3.69 4.56 8.49
CA GLY A 56 3.52 5.79 7.74
C GLY A 56 4.81 6.59 7.62
N LYS A 57 4.66 7.89 7.35
CA LYS A 57 5.80 8.81 7.31
C LYS A 57 6.51 8.84 8.66
N ASP A 58 7.85 8.91 8.64
CA ASP A 58 8.71 8.89 9.82
C ASP A 58 8.45 7.68 10.73
N GLU A 59 8.11 6.52 10.12
CA GLU A 59 7.79 5.24 10.78
C GLU A 59 6.58 5.30 11.75
N LYS A 60 5.79 6.39 11.75
CA LYS A 60 4.61 6.53 12.60
C LYS A 60 3.54 5.54 12.21
N ILE A 61 3.15 4.67 13.13
CA ILE A 61 2.16 3.63 12.87
C ILE A 61 0.77 4.25 12.77
N PHE A 62 0.03 3.87 11.71
CA PHE A 62 -1.36 4.25 11.51
C PHE A 62 -2.25 3.04 11.22
N CYS A 63 -3.56 3.20 11.32
CA CYS A 63 -4.54 2.18 11.00
C CYS A 63 -5.01 2.34 9.55
N LEU A 64 -4.66 1.39 8.69
CA LEU A 64 -5.11 1.30 7.31
C LEU A 64 -6.52 0.71 7.25
N TYR A 65 -7.41 1.29 6.44
CA TYR A 65 -8.79 0.85 6.24
C TYR A 65 -8.98 0.27 4.85
N LYS A 66 -9.52 -0.95 4.77
CA LYS A 66 -9.91 -1.61 3.51
C LYS A 66 -11.27 -2.26 3.63
N PHE A 67 -11.93 -2.54 2.53
CA PHE A 67 -13.01 -3.52 2.57
C PHE A 67 -12.46 -4.91 2.82
N ARG A 68 -13.19 -5.69 3.62
CA ARG A 68 -12.83 -7.07 3.92
C ARG A 68 -12.94 -7.91 2.64
N THR A 69 -11.94 -8.76 2.39
CA THR A 69 -11.87 -9.64 1.21
C THR A 69 -11.79 -11.12 1.56
N MET A 70 -11.59 -11.43 2.85
CA MET A 70 -11.44 -12.79 3.37
C MET A 70 -12.49 -13.10 4.43
N THR A 71 -12.81 -14.38 4.61
CA THR A 71 -13.64 -14.88 5.72
C THR A 71 -12.81 -15.08 6.99
N ASP A 72 -13.47 -15.25 8.14
CA ASP A 72 -12.82 -15.61 9.41
C ASP A 72 -12.92 -17.12 9.69
N LYS A 73 -12.88 -17.95 8.64
CA LYS A 73 -12.88 -19.41 8.80
C LYS A 73 -11.70 -19.83 9.67
N ARG A 74 -12.00 -20.72 10.61
CA ARG A 74 -11.05 -21.27 11.58
C ARG A 74 -11.03 -22.79 11.50
N ASP A 75 -9.93 -23.37 11.94
CA ASP A 75 -9.81 -24.81 12.17
C ASP A 75 -10.51 -25.23 13.49
N ASP A 76 -10.51 -26.52 13.76
CA ASP A 76 -11.11 -27.10 14.98
C ASP A 76 -10.43 -26.64 16.28
N ARG A 77 -9.23 -26.03 16.17
CA ARG A 77 -8.48 -25.46 17.30
C ARG A 77 -8.70 -23.95 17.45
N GLY A 78 -9.61 -23.36 16.64
CA GLY A 78 -9.92 -21.94 16.68
C GLY A 78 -8.87 -21.03 15.99
N LYS A 79 -7.84 -21.58 15.32
CA LYS A 79 -6.86 -20.83 14.55
C LYS A 79 -7.43 -20.49 13.16
N LEU A 80 -7.12 -19.29 12.65
CA LEU A 80 -7.50 -18.90 11.30
C LEU A 80 -6.90 -19.86 10.27
N LEU A 81 -7.73 -20.28 9.31
CA LEU A 81 -7.27 -21.07 8.17
C LEU A 81 -6.30 -20.26 7.30
N PRO A 82 -5.45 -20.93 6.49
CA PRO A 82 -4.57 -20.26 5.51
C PRO A 82 -5.34 -19.32 4.58
N ASP A 83 -4.67 -18.28 4.11
CA ASP A 83 -5.26 -17.21 3.30
C ASP A 83 -5.93 -17.74 2.03
N GLU A 84 -5.38 -18.78 1.39
CA GLU A 84 -5.95 -19.42 0.20
C GLU A 84 -7.36 -19.97 0.45
N GLN A 85 -7.62 -20.49 1.66
CA GLN A 85 -8.91 -21.05 2.04
C GLN A 85 -9.91 -19.98 2.52
N ARG A 86 -9.41 -18.85 2.98
CA ARG A 86 -10.21 -17.72 3.47
C ARG A 86 -10.57 -16.74 2.34
N LEU A 87 -9.73 -16.64 1.30
CA LEU A 87 -9.92 -15.72 0.18
C LEU A 87 -10.95 -16.28 -0.79
N THR A 88 -12.17 -15.73 -0.75
CA THR A 88 -13.28 -16.13 -1.61
C THR A 88 -13.13 -15.62 -3.05
N LYS A 89 -13.91 -16.19 -4.00
CA LYS A 89 -13.99 -15.67 -5.39
C LYS A 89 -14.36 -14.19 -5.43
N PHE A 90 -15.28 -13.76 -4.57
CA PHE A 90 -15.68 -12.36 -4.43
C PHE A 90 -14.52 -11.50 -3.89
N GLY A 91 -13.81 -11.97 -2.89
CA GLY A 91 -12.62 -11.28 -2.36
C GLY A 91 -11.50 -11.15 -3.40
N LYS A 92 -11.27 -12.19 -4.21
CA LYS A 92 -10.33 -12.13 -5.35
C LYS A 92 -10.74 -11.06 -6.35
N TRP A 93 -12.03 -10.98 -6.70
CA TRP A 93 -12.54 -9.95 -7.59
C TRP A 93 -12.36 -8.55 -7.00
N LEU A 94 -12.69 -8.31 -5.72
CA LEU A 94 -12.44 -7.02 -5.07
C LEU A 94 -10.97 -6.59 -5.15
N ARG A 95 -10.04 -7.51 -4.87
CA ARG A 95 -8.60 -7.24 -4.95
C ARG A 95 -8.13 -7.00 -6.39
N SER A 96 -8.67 -7.74 -7.35
CA SER A 96 -8.29 -7.58 -8.77
C SER A 96 -8.72 -6.24 -9.35
N THR A 97 -9.81 -5.68 -8.83
CA THR A 97 -10.32 -4.36 -9.22
C THR A 97 -9.81 -3.23 -8.33
N SER A 98 -9.04 -3.55 -7.27
CA SER A 98 -8.61 -2.62 -6.22
C SER A 98 -9.77 -1.89 -5.50
N LEU A 99 -11.00 -2.39 -5.63
CA LEU A 99 -12.16 -1.82 -4.96
C LEU A 99 -12.12 -1.99 -3.43
N ASP A 100 -11.37 -2.96 -2.95
CA ASP A 100 -11.12 -3.14 -1.53
C ASP A 100 -10.33 -1.97 -0.92
N GLU A 101 -9.60 -1.20 -1.71
CA GLU A 101 -8.77 -0.07 -1.27
C GLU A 101 -9.52 1.26 -1.22
N LEU A 102 -10.78 1.33 -1.67
CA LEU A 102 -11.58 2.56 -1.60
C LEU A 102 -11.59 3.22 -0.21
N PRO A 103 -11.71 2.50 0.92
CA PRO A 103 -11.67 3.12 2.25
C PRO A 103 -10.34 3.81 2.60
N GLU A 104 -9.24 3.56 1.86
CA GLU A 104 -7.97 4.26 2.06
C GLU A 104 -8.08 5.76 1.76
N ALA A 105 -9.09 6.20 0.98
CA ALA A 105 -9.40 7.62 0.80
C ALA A 105 -9.61 8.34 2.15
N TRP A 106 -10.15 7.66 3.15
CA TRP A 106 -10.26 8.19 4.51
C TRP A 106 -8.90 8.38 5.17
N ASN A 107 -7.95 7.44 4.97
CA ASN A 107 -6.58 7.59 5.46
C ASN A 107 -5.88 8.79 4.79
N ILE A 108 -6.16 9.02 3.49
CA ILE A 108 -5.63 10.19 2.79
C ILE A 108 -6.20 11.47 3.39
N LEU A 109 -7.51 11.55 3.63
CA LEU A 109 -8.15 12.72 4.26
C LEU A 109 -7.62 13.00 5.67
N LYS A 110 -7.43 11.97 6.48
CA LYS A 110 -6.81 12.10 7.82
C LYS A 110 -5.36 12.60 7.74
N GLY A 111 -4.67 12.32 6.64
CA GLY A 111 -3.28 12.67 6.45
C GLY A 111 -2.29 11.57 6.82
N ASP A 112 -2.76 10.36 7.08
CA ASP A 112 -1.92 9.17 7.27
C ASP A 112 -1.25 8.76 5.96
N MET A 113 -1.95 8.96 4.84
CA MET A 113 -1.54 8.58 3.49
C MET A 113 -1.59 9.76 2.50
N SER A 114 -1.09 9.52 1.30
CA SER A 114 -1.14 10.35 0.11
C SER A 114 -1.75 9.56 -1.05
N VAL A 115 -2.21 10.23 -2.10
CA VAL A 115 -2.62 9.55 -3.34
C VAL A 115 -1.44 8.81 -3.96
N VAL A 116 -0.26 9.44 -3.98
CA VAL A 116 0.97 8.86 -4.53
C VAL A 116 2.07 8.81 -3.48
N GLY A 117 2.67 7.64 -3.30
CA GLY A 117 3.76 7.40 -2.37
C GLY A 117 4.18 5.91 -2.35
N PRO A 118 5.21 5.53 -1.62
CA PRO A 118 5.55 4.13 -1.39
C PRO A 118 4.39 3.36 -0.73
N ARG A 119 4.09 2.15 -1.20
CA ARG A 119 3.02 1.33 -0.61
C ARG A 119 3.32 1.01 0.86
N PRO A 120 2.38 1.21 1.81
CA PRO A 120 2.62 0.88 3.22
C PRO A 120 2.72 -0.65 3.38
N LEU A 121 3.88 -1.12 3.84
CA LEU A 121 4.16 -2.54 4.06
C LEU A 121 3.81 -2.96 5.51
N LEU A 122 4.17 -4.17 5.92
CA LEU A 122 3.91 -4.65 7.28
C LEU A 122 4.82 -3.94 8.30
N VAL A 123 4.31 -3.75 9.52
CA VAL A 123 5.08 -3.13 10.61
C VAL A 123 6.34 -3.93 10.94
N GLU A 124 6.24 -5.26 10.87
CA GLU A 124 7.33 -6.21 11.11
C GLU A 124 8.54 -6.01 10.17
N TYR A 125 8.32 -5.40 9.00
CA TYR A 125 9.39 -5.14 8.05
C TYR A 125 10.28 -3.95 8.45
N LEU A 126 9.85 -3.09 9.38
CA LEU A 126 10.66 -1.96 9.86
C LEU A 126 12.00 -2.40 10.46
N GLU A 127 12.02 -3.54 11.15
CA GLU A 127 13.22 -4.09 11.76
C GLU A 127 14.16 -4.74 10.74
N ARG A 128 13.63 -5.09 9.56
CA ARG A 128 14.35 -5.79 8.47
C ARG A 128 14.94 -4.83 7.44
N TYR A 129 14.59 -3.52 7.50
CA TYR A 129 15.10 -2.53 6.55
C TYR A 129 16.54 -2.14 6.89
N ASP A 130 17.38 -2.07 5.84
CA ASP A 130 18.66 -1.39 5.93
C ASP A 130 18.47 0.16 5.97
N ASP A 131 19.58 0.89 6.19
CA ASP A 131 19.55 2.35 6.30
C ASP A 131 18.99 3.03 5.04
N ARG A 132 19.25 2.48 3.85
CA ARG A 132 18.76 3.02 2.59
C ARG A 132 17.26 2.75 2.40
N GLN A 133 16.82 1.54 2.70
CA GLN A 133 15.42 1.13 2.58
C GLN A 133 14.50 1.93 3.51
N ARG A 134 14.98 2.35 4.69
CA ARG A 134 14.24 3.20 5.64
C ARG A 134 13.84 4.54 5.03
N HIS A 135 14.61 5.09 4.08
CA HIS A 135 14.26 6.34 3.40
C HIS A 135 12.95 6.29 2.61
N ARG A 136 12.37 5.11 2.37
CA ARG A 136 11.00 5.02 1.83
C ARG A 136 9.95 5.63 2.76
N GLN A 137 10.23 5.74 4.05
CA GLN A 137 9.35 6.34 5.07
C GLN A 137 9.52 7.87 5.21
N ASP A 138 10.40 8.50 4.45
CA ASP A 138 10.62 9.95 4.48
C ASP A 138 9.44 10.76 3.93
N VAL A 139 8.53 10.09 3.21
CA VAL A 139 7.28 10.65 2.69
C VAL A 139 6.08 9.84 3.17
N LYS A 140 4.86 10.39 3.02
CA LYS A 140 3.64 9.62 3.32
C LYS A 140 3.51 8.43 2.37
N PRO A 141 3.07 7.26 2.88
CA PRO A 141 2.74 6.14 2.03
C PRO A 141 1.59 6.49 1.08
N GLY A 142 1.55 5.84 -0.08
CA GLY A 142 0.58 6.12 -1.13
C GLY A 142 -0.41 4.99 -1.40
N LEU A 143 -1.60 5.36 -1.89
CA LEU A 143 -2.55 4.44 -2.51
C LEU A 143 -1.93 3.87 -3.79
N SER A 144 -1.32 4.72 -4.60
CA SER A 144 -0.50 4.35 -5.76
C SER A 144 0.96 4.73 -5.53
N GLY A 145 1.89 4.07 -6.24
CA GLY A 145 3.31 4.33 -6.07
C GLY A 145 4.15 3.98 -7.29
N TYR A 146 5.38 4.49 -7.30
CA TYR A 146 6.29 4.32 -8.41
C TYR A 146 6.66 2.84 -8.65
N ALA A 147 6.91 2.08 -7.59
CA ALA A 147 7.15 0.64 -7.67
C ALA A 147 5.91 -0.12 -8.19
N GLN A 148 4.70 0.30 -7.80
CA GLN A 148 3.46 -0.35 -8.22
C GLN A 148 3.22 -0.25 -9.75
N ILE A 149 3.62 0.85 -10.39
CA ILE A 149 3.49 1.03 -11.84
C ILE A 149 4.63 0.40 -12.65
N HIS A 150 5.68 -0.12 -12.00
CA HIS A 150 6.87 -0.73 -12.63
C HIS A 150 6.97 -2.25 -12.43
N GLY A 151 5.88 -2.93 -12.11
CA GLY A 151 5.86 -4.38 -12.05
C GLY A 151 5.04 -4.99 -10.92
N ARG A 152 4.48 -4.19 -10.01
CA ARG A 152 3.63 -4.67 -8.88
C ARG A 152 4.31 -5.82 -8.13
N ASN A 153 3.75 -7.05 -8.25
CA ASN A 153 4.24 -8.24 -7.55
C ASN A 153 5.29 -9.03 -8.37
N ALA A 154 5.59 -8.59 -9.59
CA ALA A 154 6.56 -9.27 -10.47
C ALA A 154 8.01 -8.79 -10.30
N ILE A 155 8.27 -7.79 -9.46
CA ILE A 155 9.60 -7.27 -9.16
C ILE A 155 10.11 -7.80 -7.82
N SER A 156 11.45 -7.98 -7.71
CA SER A 156 12.07 -8.37 -6.44
C SER A 156 11.88 -7.30 -5.36
N TRP A 157 12.08 -7.69 -4.10
CA TRP A 157 12.00 -6.77 -2.96
C TRP A 157 13.04 -5.66 -3.04
N GLU A 158 14.27 -5.98 -3.44
CA GLU A 158 15.36 -5.02 -3.62
C GLU A 158 14.96 -3.96 -4.65
N LYS A 159 14.46 -4.42 -5.81
CA LYS A 159 14.02 -3.51 -6.87
C LYS A 159 12.85 -2.63 -6.44
N ARG A 160 11.93 -3.17 -5.66
CA ARG A 160 10.82 -2.41 -5.08
C ARG A 160 11.35 -1.30 -4.18
N PHE A 161 12.25 -1.62 -3.25
CA PHE A 161 12.82 -0.63 -2.34
C PHE A 161 13.63 0.44 -3.06
N GLU A 162 14.42 0.06 -4.08
CA GLU A 162 15.11 1.03 -4.95
C GLU A 162 14.12 2.02 -5.57
N LEU A 163 13.01 1.54 -6.14
CA LEU A 163 12.01 2.38 -6.79
C LEU A 163 11.26 3.26 -5.78
N ASP A 164 10.98 2.74 -4.59
CA ASP A 164 10.35 3.49 -3.51
C ASP A 164 11.26 4.62 -3.00
N VAL A 165 12.56 4.33 -2.77
CA VAL A 165 13.55 5.33 -2.35
C VAL A 165 13.76 6.36 -3.46
N TRP A 166 13.92 5.89 -4.71
CA TRP A 166 14.05 6.82 -5.85
C TRP A 166 12.87 7.78 -5.94
N TYR A 167 11.65 7.32 -5.70
CA TYR A 167 10.48 8.18 -5.65
C TYR A 167 10.61 9.26 -4.57
N THR A 168 11.04 8.92 -3.36
CA THR A 168 11.18 9.88 -2.26
C THR A 168 12.18 11.01 -2.58
N GLU A 169 13.22 10.68 -3.34
CA GLU A 169 14.25 11.63 -3.79
C GLU A 169 13.78 12.51 -4.94
N ASN A 170 12.78 12.06 -5.73
CA ASN A 170 12.36 12.71 -6.98
C ASN A 170 10.90 13.20 -6.98
N VAL A 171 10.25 13.29 -5.82
CA VAL A 171 8.84 13.72 -5.71
C VAL A 171 8.61 15.02 -6.46
N SER A 172 7.65 15.02 -7.37
CA SER A 172 7.26 16.20 -8.14
C SER A 172 5.83 16.05 -8.67
N LEU A 173 5.17 17.16 -8.98
CA LEU A 173 3.80 17.15 -9.52
C LEU A 173 3.70 16.30 -10.81
N TRP A 174 4.64 16.47 -11.73
CA TRP A 174 4.65 15.71 -12.98
C TRP A 174 4.84 14.21 -12.78
N LEU A 175 5.69 13.83 -11.82
CA LEU A 175 5.88 12.42 -11.47
C LEU A 175 4.60 11.84 -10.88
N ASP A 176 3.94 12.54 -9.97
CA ASP A 176 2.68 12.10 -9.36
C ASP A 176 1.57 11.95 -10.42
N ILE A 177 1.40 12.94 -11.30
CA ILE A 177 0.44 12.85 -12.42
C ILE A 177 0.74 11.62 -13.29
N ARG A 178 2.02 11.41 -13.66
CA ARG A 178 2.43 10.25 -14.47
C ARG A 178 2.12 8.92 -13.78
N ILE A 179 2.33 8.84 -12.47
CA ILE A 179 2.03 7.63 -11.68
C ILE A 179 0.52 7.38 -11.68
N VAL A 180 -0.29 8.40 -11.39
CA VAL A 180 -1.76 8.29 -11.39
C VAL A 180 -2.27 7.83 -12.76
N MET A 181 -1.85 8.45 -13.85
CA MET A 181 -2.24 8.07 -15.21
C MET A 181 -1.87 6.62 -15.53
N LYS A 182 -0.64 6.20 -15.22
CA LYS A 182 -0.22 4.81 -15.42
C LYS A 182 -1.01 3.83 -14.52
N THR A 183 -1.34 4.24 -13.28
CA THR A 183 -2.15 3.40 -12.37
C THR A 183 -3.52 3.12 -12.97
N VAL A 184 -4.18 4.12 -13.54
CA VAL A 184 -5.48 3.93 -14.23
C VAL A 184 -5.34 2.94 -15.37
N VAL A 185 -4.33 3.11 -16.25
CA VAL A 185 -4.09 2.18 -17.38
C VAL A 185 -3.84 0.76 -16.89
N VAL A 186 -3.01 0.59 -15.86
CA VAL A 186 -2.67 -0.73 -15.30
C VAL A 186 -3.87 -1.36 -14.59
N ALA A 187 -4.71 -0.57 -13.91
CA ALA A 187 -5.94 -1.05 -13.28
C ALA A 187 -6.96 -1.53 -14.32
N MET A 188 -7.11 -0.81 -15.45
CA MET A 188 -7.99 -1.20 -16.55
C MET A 188 -7.46 -2.40 -17.34
N GLY A 189 -6.15 -2.57 -17.44
CA GLY A 189 -5.51 -3.64 -18.22
C GLY A 189 -5.54 -5.02 -17.55
N GLY A 190 -5.91 -5.14 -16.29
CA GLY A 190 -6.11 -6.42 -15.56
C GLY A 190 -4.89 -7.34 -15.45
N LYS A 191 -3.72 -6.92 -15.94
CA LYS A 191 -2.50 -7.75 -15.99
C LYS A 191 -1.67 -7.61 -14.70
N ASN A 192 -1.10 -8.72 -14.22
CA ASN A 192 -0.12 -8.81 -13.10
C ASN A 192 -0.65 -8.47 -11.69
N ILE A 193 -1.88 -8.86 -11.36
CA ILE A 193 -2.50 -8.58 -10.06
C ILE A 193 -2.17 -9.69 -9.02
N SER A 194 -1.90 -10.90 -9.48
CA SER A 194 -1.47 -12.03 -8.63
C SER A 194 -0.09 -12.49 -9.07
N SER A 195 0.77 -12.86 -8.13
CA SER A 195 1.91 -13.72 -8.42
C SER A 195 1.37 -15.07 -8.87
N GLU A 196 2.02 -15.72 -9.82
CA GLU A 196 1.58 -17.03 -10.36
C GLU A 196 1.52 -18.13 -9.28
N THR A 197 2.15 -17.91 -8.11
CA THR A 197 2.38 -18.93 -7.08
C THR A 197 1.68 -18.69 -5.75
N SER A 198 1.18 -17.46 -5.43
CA SER A 198 0.56 -17.23 -4.13
C SER A 198 -0.59 -16.21 -4.17
N ALA A 199 -1.60 -16.41 -3.30
CA ALA A 199 -2.73 -15.51 -3.12
C ALA A 199 -2.32 -14.15 -2.49
N THR A 200 -1.14 -14.10 -1.88
CA THR A 200 -0.48 -12.94 -1.30
C THR A 200 0.98 -12.93 -1.76
N MET A 201 1.59 -11.75 -1.81
CA MET A 201 3.01 -11.62 -2.12
C MET A 201 3.85 -12.40 -1.10
N GLU A 202 4.95 -13.01 -1.56
CA GLU A 202 5.93 -13.65 -0.68
C GLU A 202 6.40 -12.67 0.40
N GLU A 203 6.57 -13.16 1.62
CA GLU A 203 7.00 -12.35 2.75
C GLU A 203 8.41 -11.83 2.52
N PHE A 204 8.65 -10.54 2.83
CA PHE A 204 10.01 -10.00 2.86
C PHE A 204 10.76 -10.65 4.03
N MET A 205 11.69 -11.52 3.71
CA MET A 205 12.69 -12.03 4.64
C MET A 205 13.91 -11.12 4.56
N ASP A 206 14.75 -10.97 5.48
CA ASP A 206 15.89 -10.03 5.51
C ASP A 206 16.62 -9.90 4.17
N THR A 207 17.05 -8.68 3.85
CA THR A 207 18.09 -8.49 2.83
C THR A 207 19.34 -9.23 3.32
N PRO A 208 19.92 -10.17 2.54
CA PRO A 208 21.16 -10.83 2.95
C PRO A 208 22.19 -9.75 3.26
N VAL A 209 22.61 -9.63 4.51
CA VAL A 209 23.66 -8.70 4.91
C VAL A 209 24.91 -9.16 4.18
N GLY A 210 25.25 -8.46 3.11
CA GLY A 210 26.55 -8.66 2.44
C GLY A 210 27.64 -8.55 3.49
N VAL A 211 28.47 -9.57 3.58
CA VAL A 211 29.63 -9.69 4.44
C VAL A 211 30.41 -8.37 4.44
N GLY A 212 30.31 -7.59 5.49
CA GLY A 212 31.10 -6.38 5.63
C GLY A 212 30.51 -5.28 6.49
N LYS A 213 30.37 -5.56 7.82
CA LYS A 213 30.64 -4.57 8.89
C LYS A 213 30.53 -5.29 10.24
N SER A 214 31.68 -5.65 10.80
CA SER A 214 31.84 -6.01 12.20
C SER A 214 31.25 -4.90 13.08
N ARG A 215 30.24 -5.25 13.87
CA ARG A 215 29.82 -4.41 15.00
C ARG A 215 30.97 -4.35 15.97
N GLY A 216 31.67 -3.22 16.00
CA GLY A 216 32.63 -2.92 17.06
C GLY A 216 31.90 -2.91 18.40
N THR A 217 32.25 -3.86 19.25
CA THR A 217 31.91 -3.85 20.67
C THR A 217 32.49 -2.60 21.32
N PRO A 218 31.72 -1.79 22.02
CA PRO A 218 32.28 -0.75 22.90
C PRO A 218 32.91 -1.42 24.12
N LYS A 219 34.16 -1.05 24.39
CA LYS A 219 34.85 -1.32 25.66
C LYS A 219 34.27 -0.46 26.76
#